data_0a84942178289f7eaa3e7de510ba8ff6
#
_entry.id   0a84942178289f7eaa3e7de510ba8ff6
#
_cell.length_a   1.000
_cell.length_b   1.000
_cell.length_c   1.000
_cell.angle_alpha   90.00
_cell.angle_beta   90.00
_cell.angle_gamma   90.00
#
_symmetry.space_group_name_H-M   'P 1'
#
loop_
_entity.id
_entity.type
_entity.pdbx_description
1 polymer ?
#
loop_
_entity_poly.entity_id
_entity_poly.type
_entity_poly.pdbx_seq_one_letter_code
_entity_poly.pdbx_strand_id
1 'polypeptide(L)'
;MANLTLYHASPSRSSIVLWMLEELGQPYDIKLIKLSAGENLKPDYLAINPMGKVPALKHGDTVITEAAAICTYLADEFPQAKLNIPIGAPGRGVYLKWLFFGPSCIEPAVIDRAAPRKEAARRGMLGYGDFDTVMNVTAKAVEKGP
;
A
#
# COMPACT_ATOMS: atom_id res chain seq x y z
N MET A 1 10.02 -22.47 4.45
CA MET A 1 9.37 -21.43 5.26
C MET A 1 9.51 -20.11 4.50
N ALA A 2 8.45 -19.30 4.43
CA ALA A 2 8.56 -18.01 3.80
C ALA A 2 9.50 -17.13 4.64
N ASN A 3 10.59 -16.63 4.01
CA ASN A 3 11.57 -15.76 4.67
C ASN A 3 11.13 -14.30 4.49
N LEU A 4 9.98 -13.95 5.12
CA LEU A 4 9.34 -12.65 5.01
C LEU A 4 9.62 -11.81 6.26
N THR A 5 10.04 -10.57 6.08
CA THR A 5 10.20 -9.60 7.17
C THR A 5 9.51 -8.29 6.79
N LEU A 6 8.52 -7.89 7.59
CA LEU A 6 7.86 -6.59 7.46
C LEU A 6 8.55 -5.55 8.34
N TYR A 7 8.98 -4.45 7.75
CA TYR A 7 9.38 -3.24 8.47
C TYR A 7 8.13 -2.40 8.74
N HIS A 8 7.75 -2.31 10.01
CA HIS A 8 6.46 -1.80 10.47
C HIS A 8 6.58 -0.66 11.47
N ALA A 9 5.61 0.25 11.45
CA ALA A 9 5.40 1.24 12.48
C ALA A 9 3.89 1.48 12.67
N SER A 10 3.43 1.58 13.90
CA SER A 10 2.03 1.90 14.22
C SER A 10 1.93 3.28 14.86
N PRO A 11 0.96 4.15 14.46
CA PRO A 11 0.07 4.00 13.30
C PRO A 11 0.77 4.42 12.01
N SER A 12 0.63 3.63 10.95
CA SER A 12 1.14 3.98 9.63
C SER A 12 0.51 3.11 8.53
N ARG A 13 0.84 3.42 7.27
CA ARG A 13 0.40 2.64 6.11
C ARG A 13 0.95 1.21 6.07
N SER A 14 1.95 0.89 6.87
CA SER A 14 2.45 -0.47 7.00
C SER A 14 1.42 -1.44 7.58
N SER A 15 0.36 -0.93 8.22
CA SER A 15 -0.78 -1.75 8.66
C SER A 15 -1.53 -2.40 7.50
N ILE A 16 -1.50 -1.81 6.30
CA ILE A 16 -2.07 -2.41 5.09
C ILE A 16 -1.33 -3.71 4.73
N VAL A 17 -0.01 -3.66 4.76
CA VAL A 17 0.82 -4.84 4.47
C VAL A 17 0.75 -5.86 5.61
N LEU A 18 0.65 -5.41 6.86
CA LEU A 18 0.42 -6.30 8.00
C LEU A 18 -0.88 -7.09 7.81
N TRP A 19 -1.98 -6.41 7.46
CA TRP A 19 -3.25 -7.09 7.16
C TRP A 19 -3.09 -8.07 5.99
N MET A 20 -2.43 -7.68 4.92
CA MET A 20 -2.16 -8.57 3.80
C MET A 20 -1.41 -9.85 4.22
N LEU A 21 -0.41 -9.73 5.10
CA LEU A 21 0.35 -10.87 5.61
C LEU A 21 -0.51 -11.82 6.48
N GLU A 22 -1.42 -11.26 7.28
CA GLU A 22 -2.39 -12.06 8.06
C GLU A 22 -3.34 -12.84 7.13
N GLU A 23 -3.87 -12.20 6.10
CA GLU A 23 -4.73 -12.86 5.09
C GLU A 23 -3.96 -13.92 4.28
N LEU A 24 -2.67 -13.70 4.07
CA LEU A 24 -1.80 -14.62 3.37
C LEU A 24 -1.57 -15.94 4.12
N GLY A 25 -1.59 -15.91 5.46
CA GLY A 25 -1.40 -17.06 6.33
C GLY A 25 -0.01 -17.69 6.25
N GLN A 26 1.01 -16.95 5.80
CA GLN A 26 2.39 -17.41 5.78
C GLN A 26 3.16 -16.88 7.00
N PRO A 27 4.14 -17.62 7.54
CA PRO A 27 5.00 -17.12 8.60
C PRO A 27 5.78 -15.89 8.15
N TYR A 28 5.85 -14.89 9.01
CA TYR A 28 6.63 -13.67 8.77
C TYR A 28 7.16 -13.10 10.09
N ASP A 29 8.22 -12.29 9.98
CA ASP A 29 8.78 -11.52 11.09
C ASP A 29 8.38 -10.04 10.97
N ILE A 30 8.28 -9.36 12.13
CA ILE A 30 8.07 -7.90 12.18
C ILE A 30 9.33 -7.24 12.73
N LYS A 31 9.85 -6.25 11.98
CA LYS A 31 10.87 -5.33 12.47
C LYS A 31 10.24 -3.97 12.71
N LEU A 32 10.06 -3.63 13.98
CA LEU A 32 9.48 -2.34 14.37
C LEU A 32 10.45 -1.19 14.10
N ILE A 33 9.93 -0.13 13.53
CA ILE A 33 10.64 1.13 13.24
C ILE A 33 9.99 2.25 14.06
N LYS A 34 10.73 2.82 15.00
CA LYS A 34 10.25 3.92 15.86
C LYS A 34 10.36 5.24 15.11
N LEU A 35 9.27 5.64 14.43
CA LEU A 35 9.22 6.89 13.65
C LEU A 35 9.46 8.12 14.53
N SER A 36 8.93 8.13 15.76
CA SER A 36 9.15 9.22 16.73
C SER A 36 10.61 9.38 17.16
N ALA A 37 11.41 8.31 17.04
CA ALA A 37 12.85 8.32 17.31
C ALA A 37 13.69 8.55 16.04
N GLY A 38 13.06 8.80 14.90
CA GLY A 38 13.73 9.02 13.62
C GLY A 38 14.47 7.79 13.09
N GLU A 39 14.11 6.57 13.51
CA GLU A 39 14.80 5.35 13.08
C GLU A 39 14.69 5.12 11.58
N ASN A 40 13.59 5.56 10.96
CA ASN A 40 13.38 5.52 9.51
C ASN A 40 14.35 6.42 8.72
N LEU A 41 15.04 7.34 9.36
CA LEU A 41 16.01 8.25 8.74
C LEU A 41 17.45 7.88 9.06
N LYS A 42 17.69 6.79 9.80
CA LYS A 42 19.02 6.29 10.09
C LYS A 42 19.60 5.51 8.90
N PRO A 43 20.93 5.50 8.72
CA PRO A 43 21.59 4.82 7.60
C PRO A 43 21.14 3.37 7.41
N ASP A 44 20.98 2.62 8.51
CA ASP A 44 20.58 1.20 8.47
C ASP A 44 19.22 1.01 7.80
N TYR A 45 18.25 1.88 8.10
CA TYR A 45 16.95 1.80 7.47
C TYR A 45 16.93 2.42 6.06
N LEU A 46 17.67 3.50 5.84
CA LEU A 46 17.79 4.11 4.52
C LEU A 46 18.45 3.18 3.50
N ALA A 47 19.28 2.22 3.95
CA ALA A 47 19.79 1.15 3.10
C ALA A 47 18.69 0.14 2.67
N ILE A 48 17.60 0.03 3.45
CA ILE A 48 16.41 -0.78 3.11
C ILE A 48 15.44 0.01 2.24
N ASN A 49 15.10 1.22 2.65
CA ASN A 49 14.23 2.12 1.90
C ASN A 49 14.79 3.54 1.89
N PRO A 50 15.44 3.98 0.79
CA PRO A 50 16.02 5.31 0.68
C PRO A 50 15.03 6.46 0.89
N MET A 51 13.72 6.21 0.69
CA MET A 51 12.66 7.19 0.95
C MET A 51 12.41 7.40 2.46
N GLY A 52 12.96 6.56 3.34
CA GLY A 52 12.75 6.65 4.77
C GLY A 52 11.28 6.45 5.18
N LYS A 53 10.53 5.64 4.44
CA LYS A 53 9.11 5.37 4.67
C LYS A 53 8.85 3.91 5.01
N VAL A 54 7.78 3.64 5.75
CA VAL A 54 7.22 2.31 5.94
C VAL A 54 5.87 2.23 5.21
N PRO A 55 5.49 1.04 4.69
CA PRO A 55 6.15 -0.25 4.81
C PRO A 55 7.38 -0.43 3.93
N ALA A 56 8.23 -1.36 4.30
CA ALA A 56 9.11 -2.10 3.42
C ALA A 56 8.97 -3.59 3.75
N LEU A 57 9.03 -4.44 2.75
CA LEU A 57 9.01 -5.90 2.91
C LEU A 57 10.34 -6.46 2.42
N LYS A 58 10.94 -7.36 3.19
CA LYS A 58 12.06 -8.17 2.74
C LYS A 58 11.57 -9.62 2.55
N HIS A 59 11.84 -10.20 1.37
CA HIS A 59 11.63 -11.62 1.07
C HIS A 59 12.93 -12.21 0.57
N GLY A 60 13.58 -13.01 1.40
CA GLY A 60 14.95 -13.44 1.14
C GLY A 60 15.90 -12.24 1.00
N ASP A 61 16.52 -12.09 -0.17
CA ASP A 61 17.40 -10.97 -0.48
C ASP A 61 16.69 -9.80 -1.19
N THR A 62 15.43 -9.99 -1.58
CA THR A 62 14.64 -8.96 -2.26
C THR A 62 13.99 -8.02 -1.27
N VAL A 63 14.13 -6.71 -1.50
CA VAL A 63 13.41 -5.67 -0.75
C VAL A 63 12.40 -5.02 -1.66
N ILE A 64 11.15 -4.93 -1.19
CA ILE A 64 10.03 -4.30 -1.89
C ILE A 64 9.51 -3.16 -1.03
N THR A 65 9.29 -2.02 -1.64
CA THR A 65 8.63 -0.85 -1.02
C THR A 65 7.32 -0.55 -1.74
N GLU A 66 6.56 0.45 -1.28
CA GLU A 66 5.22 0.80 -1.74
C GLU A 66 4.14 -0.27 -1.42
N ALA A 67 3.16 0.10 -0.60
CA ALA A 67 2.16 -0.85 -0.07
C ALA A 67 1.43 -1.63 -1.18
N ALA A 68 1.01 -0.96 -2.27
CA ALA A 68 0.34 -1.63 -3.38
C ALA A 68 1.26 -2.61 -4.12
N ALA A 69 2.53 -2.26 -4.30
CA ALA A 69 3.51 -3.15 -4.92
C ALA A 69 3.79 -4.38 -4.04
N ILE A 70 3.93 -4.17 -2.73
CA ILE A 70 4.11 -5.27 -1.77
C ILE A 70 2.90 -6.20 -1.78
N CYS A 71 1.68 -5.66 -1.73
CA CYS A 71 0.46 -6.47 -1.77
C CYS A 71 0.33 -7.26 -3.08
N THR A 72 0.63 -6.64 -4.23
CA THR A 72 0.63 -7.34 -5.52
C THR A 72 1.64 -8.48 -5.53
N TYR A 73 2.88 -8.18 -5.12
CA TYR A 73 3.96 -9.15 -5.06
C TYR A 73 3.58 -10.36 -4.19
N LEU A 74 3.10 -10.11 -2.99
CA LEU A 74 2.70 -11.18 -2.06
C LEU A 74 1.54 -12.02 -2.61
N ALA A 75 0.54 -11.39 -3.22
CA ALA A 75 -0.59 -12.08 -3.81
C ALA A 75 -0.19 -12.95 -5.01
N ASP A 76 0.75 -12.50 -5.82
CA ASP A 76 1.26 -13.24 -6.98
C ASP A 76 2.25 -14.34 -6.57
N GLU A 77 3.09 -14.11 -5.53
CA GLU A 77 4.07 -15.06 -5.02
C GLU A 77 3.42 -16.23 -4.25
N PHE A 78 2.28 -15.97 -3.60
CA PHE A 78 1.55 -16.97 -2.81
C PHE A 78 0.13 -17.22 -3.36
N PRO A 79 -0.01 -17.74 -4.59
CA PRO A 79 -1.30 -17.87 -5.28
C PRO A 79 -2.30 -18.79 -4.56
N GLN A 80 -1.82 -19.67 -3.68
CA GLN A 80 -2.67 -20.55 -2.87
C GLN A 80 -3.55 -19.78 -1.89
N ALA A 81 -3.19 -18.55 -1.51
CA ALA A 81 -3.99 -17.66 -0.67
C ALA A 81 -5.19 -17.07 -1.40
N LYS A 82 -5.21 -17.14 -2.74
CA LYS A 82 -6.30 -16.63 -3.59
C LYS A 82 -6.61 -15.14 -3.40
N LEU A 83 -5.57 -14.35 -3.13
CA LEU A 83 -5.67 -12.90 -2.93
C LEU A 83 -5.39 -12.11 -4.22
N ASN A 84 -5.20 -12.79 -5.35
CA ASN A 84 -4.98 -12.17 -6.64
C ASN A 84 -5.98 -12.66 -7.70
N ILE A 85 -6.02 -11.93 -8.80
CA ILE A 85 -6.54 -12.41 -10.08
C ILE A 85 -5.32 -12.74 -10.94
N PRO A 86 -5.10 -14.00 -11.36
CA PRO A 86 -3.90 -14.41 -12.12
C PRO A 86 -3.67 -13.60 -13.39
N ILE A 87 -2.41 -13.49 -13.81
CA ILE A 87 -2.05 -12.87 -15.09
C ILE A 87 -2.76 -13.64 -16.24
N GLY A 88 -3.39 -12.89 -17.13
CA GLY A 88 -4.17 -13.45 -18.25
C GLY A 88 -5.61 -13.84 -17.90
N ALA A 89 -5.99 -13.87 -16.61
CA ALA A 89 -7.36 -14.15 -16.21
C ALA A 89 -8.29 -12.94 -16.42
N PRO A 90 -9.58 -13.15 -16.74
CA PRO A 90 -10.57 -12.08 -16.77
C PRO A 90 -10.64 -11.37 -15.41
N GLY A 91 -10.75 -10.04 -15.44
CA GLY A 91 -10.81 -9.24 -14.20
C GLY A 91 -9.45 -8.75 -13.66
N ARG A 92 -8.30 -9.25 -14.13
CA ARG A 92 -6.97 -8.78 -13.66
C ARG A 92 -6.82 -7.26 -13.77
N GLY A 93 -7.30 -6.65 -14.87
CA GLY A 93 -7.24 -5.20 -15.04
C GLY A 93 -8.07 -4.43 -13.99
N VAL A 94 -9.25 -4.96 -13.63
CA VAL A 94 -10.10 -4.37 -12.59
C VAL A 94 -9.46 -4.51 -11.21
N TYR A 95 -8.89 -5.69 -10.92
CA TYR A 95 -8.12 -5.92 -9.70
C TYR A 95 -6.97 -4.91 -9.55
N LEU A 96 -6.13 -4.76 -10.58
CA LEU A 96 -5.02 -3.81 -10.56
C LEU A 96 -5.51 -2.36 -10.43
N LYS A 97 -6.60 -1.99 -11.13
CA LYS A 97 -7.20 -0.66 -10.99
C LYS A 97 -7.49 -0.33 -9.52
N TRP A 98 -8.19 -1.19 -8.82
CA TRP A 98 -8.54 -0.93 -7.41
C TRP A 98 -7.36 -0.96 -6.47
N LEU A 99 -6.40 -1.84 -6.71
CA LEU A 99 -5.16 -1.93 -5.95
C LEU A 99 -4.38 -0.61 -5.99
N PHE A 100 -4.30 0.02 -7.17
CA PHE A 100 -3.60 1.30 -7.34
C PHE A 100 -4.49 2.52 -7.09
N PHE A 101 -5.81 2.40 -7.14
CA PHE A 101 -6.73 3.50 -6.86
C PHE A 101 -6.63 3.98 -5.41
N GLY A 102 -6.39 3.08 -4.47
CA GLY A 102 -6.16 3.40 -3.07
C GLY A 102 -5.07 4.46 -2.88
N PRO A 103 -3.80 4.13 -3.16
CA PRO A 103 -2.68 5.06 -2.94
C PRO A 103 -2.65 6.24 -3.91
N SER A 104 -3.21 6.13 -5.12
CA SER A 104 -3.13 7.21 -6.11
C SER A 104 -4.33 8.16 -6.10
N CYS A 105 -5.47 7.74 -5.58
CA CYS A 105 -6.69 8.56 -5.58
C CYS A 105 -7.28 8.75 -4.18
N ILE A 106 -7.59 7.65 -3.46
CA ILE A 106 -8.27 7.74 -2.16
C ILE A 106 -7.38 8.46 -1.15
N GLU A 107 -6.16 8.00 -0.99
CA GLU A 107 -5.24 8.54 0.00
C GLU A 107 -4.89 10.02 -0.23
N PRO A 108 -4.48 10.46 -1.43
CA PRO A 108 -4.24 11.88 -1.70
C PRO A 108 -5.48 12.74 -1.49
N ALA A 109 -6.66 12.27 -1.89
CA ALA A 109 -7.91 13.00 -1.70
C ALA A 109 -8.24 13.21 -0.21
N VAL A 110 -8.06 12.18 0.61
CA VAL A 110 -8.27 12.25 2.07
C VAL A 110 -7.23 13.18 2.73
N ILE A 111 -5.97 13.09 2.33
CA ILE A 111 -4.90 13.93 2.87
C ILE A 111 -5.14 15.40 2.50
N ASP A 112 -5.44 15.71 1.25
CA ASP A 112 -5.70 17.08 0.82
C ASP A 112 -6.96 17.66 1.49
N ARG A 113 -7.95 16.82 1.84
CA ARG A 113 -9.12 17.23 2.63
C ARG A 113 -8.76 17.52 4.09
N ALA A 114 -7.90 16.69 4.70
CA ALA A 114 -7.50 16.85 6.11
C ALA A 114 -6.48 17.96 6.31
N ALA A 115 -5.61 18.21 5.33
CA ALA A 115 -4.56 19.24 5.34
C ALA A 115 -4.59 20.02 4.02
N PRO A 116 -5.54 20.96 3.85
CA PRO A 116 -5.70 21.68 2.60
C PRO A 116 -4.44 22.42 2.17
N ARG A 117 -4.15 22.39 0.88
CA ARG A 117 -3.03 23.13 0.29
C ARG A 117 -3.29 24.64 0.42
N LYS A 118 -2.22 25.41 0.61
CA LYS A 118 -2.30 26.88 0.67
C LYS A 118 -2.83 27.50 -0.63
N GLU A 119 -2.53 26.87 -1.77
CA GLU A 119 -2.99 27.27 -3.09
C GLU A 119 -3.93 26.19 -3.64
N ALA A 120 -5.10 26.60 -4.11
CA ALA A 120 -6.05 25.68 -4.77
C ALA A 120 -5.45 25.22 -6.11
N ALA A 121 -5.10 23.94 -6.18
CA ALA A 121 -4.67 23.35 -7.43
C ALA A 121 -5.89 23.21 -8.37
N ARG A 122 -5.69 23.48 -9.67
CA ARG A 122 -6.73 23.20 -10.66
C ARG A 122 -6.99 21.70 -10.70
N ARG A 123 -8.28 21.29 -10.76
CA ARG A 123 -8.70 19.88 -10.78
C ARG A 123 -7.88 19.02 -11.77
N GLY A 124 -7.60 19.53 -12.97
CA GLY A 124 -6.82 18.81 -13.98
C GLY A 124 -5.32 18.64 -13.66
N MET A 125 -4.82 19.33 -12.63
CA MET A 125 -3.42 19.17 -12.16
C MET A 125 -3.30 18.10 -11.07
N LEU A 126 -4.41 17.68 -10.47
CA LEU A 126 -4.45 16.65 -9.44
C LEU A 126 -4.78 15.32 -10.10
N GLY A 127 -3.91 14.33 -9.96
CA GLY A 127 -4.10 13.01 -10.57
C GLY A 127 -5.38 12.30 -10.11
N TYR A 128 -5.88 12.62 -8.91
CA TYR A 128 -7.14 12.09 -8.38
C TYR A 128 -8.39 12.97 -8.74
N GLY A 129 -8.20 14.20 -9.24
CA GLY A 129 -9.26 15.12 -9.59
C GLY A 129 -9.79 15.90 -8.39
N ASP A 130 -10.86 15.45 -7.74
CA ASP A 130 -11.43 16.06 -6.53
C ASP A 130 -11.95 15.00 -5.54
N PHE A 131 -12.08 15.41 -4.28
CA PHE A 131 -12.47 14.53 -3.17
C PHE A 131 -13.84 13.88 -3.39
N ASP A 132 -14.85 14.66 -3.76
CA ASP A 132 -16.24 14.17 -3.89
C ASP A 132 -16.36 13.13 -5.00
N THR A 133 -15.68 13.34 -6.13
CA THR A 133 -15.61 12.36 -7.22
C THR A 133 -14.97 11.05 -6.76
N VAL A 134 -13.84 11.12 -6.03
CA VAL A 134 -13.16 9.92 -5.52
C VAL A 134 -14.06 9.15 -4.55
N MET A 135 -14.70 9.85 -3.60
CA MET A 135 -15.57 9.21 -2.62
C MET A 135 -16.80 8.58 -3.27
N ASN A 136 -17.43 9.25 -4.24
CA ASN A 136 -18.56 8.70 -4.98
C ASN A 136 -18.20 7.44 -5.80
N VAL A 137 -17.03 7.43 -6.45
CA VAL A 137 -16.54 6.25 -7.18
C VAL A 137 -16.26 5.10 -6.22
N THR A 138 -15.66 5.40 -5.08
CA THR A 138 -15.35 4.40 -4.05
C THR A 138 -16.63 3.80 -3.44
N ALA A 139 -17.61 4.65 -3.07
CA ALA A 139 -18.89 4.21 -2.52
C ALA A 139 -19.63 3.26 -3.48
N LYS A 140 -19.74 3.65 -4.74
CA LYS A 140 -20.39 2.82 -5.77
C LYS A 140 -19.68 1.47 -6.00
N ALA A 141 -18.37 1.42 -5.81
CA ALA A 141 -17.64 0.16 -5.93
C ALA A 141 -17.94 -0.78 -4.75
N VAL A 142 -17.96 -0.22 -3.52
CA VAL A 142 -18.25 -0.98 -2.30
C VAL A 142 -19.71 -1.45 -2.26
N GLU A 143 -20.67 -0.63 -2.71
CA GLU A 143 -22.09 -1.00 -2.76
C GLU A 143 -22.37 -2.22 -3.64
N LYS A 144 -21.61 -2.40 -4.70
CA LYS A 144 -21.77 -3.54 -5.63
C LYS A 144 -21.17 -4.84 -5.08
N GLY A 145 -20.40 -4.76 -3.99
CA GLY A 145 -19.65 -5.89 -3.45
C GLY A 145 -18.47 -6.31 -4.35
N PRO A 146 -17.70 -7.27 -3.88
CA PRO A 146 -16.63 -7.88 -4.67
C PRO A 146 -17.20 -8.77 -5.79
#